data_0555a81424bbd1261ec725f37205562e
#
_entry.id   0555a81424bbd1261ec725f37205562e
#
_cell.length_a   1.000
_cell.length_b   1.000
_cell.length_c   1.000
_cell.angle_alpha   90.00
_cell.angle_beta   90.00
_cell.angle_gamma   90.00
#
_symmetry.space_group_name_H-M   'P 1'
#
loop_
_entity.id
_entity.type
_entity.pdbx_description
1 polymer ?
#
loop_
_entity_poly.entity_id
_entity_poly.type
_entity_poly.pdbx_seq_one_letter_code
_entity_poly.pdbx_strand_id
1 'polypeptide(L)'
;LDQDRVGHVGVDAALQADFGPESGRTNPFLHLSMHMALREQVGTDRPTGIRRIHSGLSRQHGAHDAEHRMMEALGRALWEAQRAGTAPDERRYLEDLERLISTRR
;
A
#
# COMPACT_ATOMS: atom_id res chain seq x y z
N LEU A 1 -1.13 23.16 -5.52
CA LEU A 1 -1.22 23.23 -4.09
C LEU A 1 -2.53 22.72 -3.57
N ASP A 2 -3.58 23.43 -3.92
CA ASP A 2 -4.90 23.02 -3.47
C ASP A 2 -5.31 21.70 -4.08
N GLN A 3 -4.88 21.45 -5.29
CA GLN A 3 -5.21 20.19 -5.94
C GLN A 3 -4.58 19.01 -5.22
N ASP A 4 -3.34 19.17 -4.79
CA ASP A 4 -2.69 18.12 -4.05
C ASP A 4 -3.40 17.85 -2.75
N ARG A 5 -3.83 18.92 -2.10
CA ARG A 5 -4.51 18.78 -0.83
C ARG A 5 -5.86 18.10 -1.00
N VAL A 6 -6.59 18.47 -2.05
CA VAL A 6 -7.89 17.87 -2.29
C VAL A 6 -7.74 16.39 -2.61
N GLY A 7 -6.77 16.04 -3.45
CA GLY A 7 -6.53 14.66 -3.77
C GLY A 7 -6.15 13.86 -2.55
N HIS A 8 -5.35 14.46 -1.68
CA HIS A 8 -4.91 13.80 -0.47
C HIS A 8 -6.10 13.51 0.46
N VAL A 9 -6.98 14.49 0.61
CA VAL A 9 -8.17 14.31 1.43
C VAL A 9 -9.05 13.21 0.84
N GLY A 10 -9.17 13.16 -0.49
CA GLY A 10 -9.96 12.13 -1.11
C GLY A 10 -9.41 10.75 -0.86
N VAL A 11 -8.09 10.61 -0.89
CA VAL A 11 -7.46 9.31 -0.62
C VAL A 11 -7.69 8.91 0.83
N ASP A 12 -7.57 9.86 1.75
CA ASP A 12 -7.78 9.57 3.16
C ASP A 12 -9.21 9.11 3.42
N ALA A 13 -10.18 9.78 2.82
CA ALA A 13 -11.56 9.39 3.00
C ALA A 13 -11.80 7.99 2.42
N ALA A 14 -11.23 7.72 1.26
CA ALA A 14 -11.39 6.42 0.64
C ALA A 14 -10.73 5.32 1.46
N LEU A 15 -9.59 5.62 2.07
CA LEU A 15 -8.93 4.65 2.94
C LEU A 15 -9.81 4.27 4.11
N GLN A 16 -10.46 5.25 4.73
CA GLN A 16 -11.33 4.94 5.84
C GLN A 16 -12.51 4.10 5.40
N ALA A 17 -13.06 4.42 4.25
CA ALA A 17 -14.20 3.67 3.74
C ALA A 17 -13.83 2.23 3.39
N ASP A 18 -12.64 2.03 2.83
CA ASP A 18 -12.25 0.70 2.34
C ASP A 18 -11.55 -0.16 3.37
N PHE A 19 -10.87 0.45 4.33
CA PHE A 19 -10.10 -0.32 5.29
C PHE A 19 -10.61 -0.19 6.71
N GLY A 20 -11.74 0.48 6.88
CA GLY A 20 -12.39 0.53 8.18
C GLY A 20 -13.09 -0.78 8.49
N PRO A 21 -13.58 -0.92 9.72
CA PRO A 21 -14.18 -2.19 10.15
C PRO A 21 -15.38 -2.62 9.32
N GLU A 22 -16.06 -1.68 8.73
CA GLU A 22 -17.27 -1.99 7.97
C GLU A 22 -17.03 -2.14 6.50
N SER A 23 -15.80 -2.04 6.09
CA SER A 23 -15.50 -2.13 4.67
C SER A 23 -15.69 -3.55 4.18
N GLY A 24 -16.31 -3.70 3.08
CA GLY A 24 -16.43 -4.99 2.43
C GLY A 24 -16.34 -4.84 0.95
N ARG A 25 -16.08 -3.63 0.49
CA ARG A 25 -16.07 -3.36 -0.91
C ARG A 25 -14.90 -2.58 -1.34
N THR A 26 -14.43 -2.83 -2.52
CA THR A 26 -13.34 -2.09 -3.10
C THR A 26 -13.83 -0.75 -3.61
N ASN A 27 -13.17 0.31 -3.22
CA ASN A 27 -13.40 1.64 -3.75
C ASN A 27 -12.52 1.80 -4.98
N PRO A 28 -13.11 1.97 -6.18
CA PRO A 28 -12.28 2.02 -7.39
C PRO A 28 -11.28 3.16 -7.39
N PHE A 29 -11.65 4.28 -6.81
CA PHE A 29 -10.73 5.41 -6.73
C PHE A 29 -9.53 5.08 -5.87
N LEU A 30 -9.77 4.51 -4.72
CA LEU A 30 -8.70 4.11 -3.83
C LEU A 30 -7.83 3.02 -4.48
N HIS A 31 -8.49 2.07 -5.12
CA HIS A 31 -7.78 0.97 -5.77
C HIS A 31 -6.76 1.50 -6.78
N LEU A 32 -7.20 2.42 -7.64
CA LEU A 32 -6.30 3.00 -8.62
C LEU A 32 -5.19 3.79 -7.96
N SER A 33 -5.52 4.58 -6.96
CA SER A 33 -4.52 5.37 -6.25
C SER A 33 -3.46 4.50 -5.61
N MET A 34 -3.86 3.35 -5.09
CA MET A 34 -2.92 2.44 -4.46
C MET A 34 -1.97 1.82 -5.48
N HIS A 35 -2.50 1.47 -6.65
CA HIS A 35 -1.64 0.98 -7.73
C HIS A 35 -0.59 2.01 -8.08
N MET A 36 -1.02 3.25 -8.25
CA MET A 36 -0.10 4.32 -8.65
C MET A 36 0.94 4.58 -7.56
N ALA A 37 0.50 4.61 -6.31
CA ALA A 37 1.43 4.84 -5.21
C ALA A 37 2.47 3.74 -5.14
N LEU A 38 2.04 2.50 -5.28
CA LEU A 38 2.96 1.39 -5.20
C LEU A 38 3.95 1.40 -6.34
N ARG A 39 3.49 1.70 -7.55
CA ARG A 39 4.38 1.76 -8.69
C ARG A 39 5.41 2.85 -8.53
N GLU A 40 5.04 3.96 -7.92
CA GLU A 40 6.00 5.00 -7.64
C GLU A 40 7.02 4.54 -6.61
N GLN A 41 6.59 3.85 -5.57
CA GLN A 41 7.50 3.32 -4.57
C GLN A 41 8.51 2.38 -5.20
N VAL A 42 8.04 1.46 -6.02
CA VAL A 42 8.92 0.51 -6.66
C VAL A 42 9.86 1.20 -7.65
N GLY A 43 9.32 2.16 -8.40
CA GLY A 43 10.14 2.86 -9.38
C GLY A 43 11.25 3.68 -8.76
N THR A 44 11.03 4.23 -7.58
CA THR A 44 12.03 5.04 -6.89
C THR A 44 12.77 4.27 -5.79
N ASP A 45 12.39 3.03 -5.57
CA ASP A 45 12.92 2.20 -4.48
C ASP A 45 12.78 2.91 -3.14
N ARG A 46 11.58 3.39 -2.87
CA ARG A 46 11.27 4.04 -1.61
C ARG A 46 10.01 3.47 -1.02
N PRO A 47 10.07 2.99 0.20
CA PRO A 47 11.25 2.89 1.08
C PRO A 47 12.29 1.94 0.51
N THR A 48 13.53 2.17 0.88
CA THR A 48 14.66 1.41 0.35
C THR A 48 14.45 -0.07 0.57
N GLY A 49 14.60 -0.84 -0.49
CA GLY A 49 14.43 -2.29 -0.44
C GLY A 49 13.13 -2.77 -1.03
N ILE A 50 12.17 -1.87 -1.26
CA ILE A 50 10.86 -2.29 -1.75
C ILE A 50 10.94 -2.85 -3.17
N ARG A 51 11.87 -2.35 -3.97
CA ARG A 51 12.03 -2.87 -5.34
C ARG A 51 12.46 -4.34 -5.32
N ARG A 52 13.36 -4.68 -4.43
CA ARG A 52 13.82 -6.06 -4.29
C ARG A 52 12.68 -6.96 -3.84
N ILE A 53 11.88 -6.47 -2.92
CA ILE A 53 10.73 -7.25 -2.44
C ILE A 53 9.74 -7.46 -3.57
N HIS A 54 9.46 -6.42 -4.33
CA HIS A 54 8.55 -6.52 -5.45
C HIS A 54 9.03 -7.54 -6.47
N SER A 55 10.34 -7.53 -6.76
CA SER A 55 10.89 -8.51 -7.68
C SER A 55 10.72 -9.93 -7.16
N GLY A 56 10.98 -10.13 -5.88
CA GLY A 56 10.85 -11.45 -5.30
C GLY A 56 9.42 -11.96 -5.33
N LEU A 57 8.50 -11.11 -4.96
CA LEU A 57 7.08 -11.49 -4.98
C LEU A 57 6.59 -11.72 -6.41
N SER A 58 7.08 -10.93 -7.36
CA SER A 58 6.68 -11.11 -8.74
C SER A 58 7.13 -12.45 -9.29
N ARG A 59 8.30 -12.89 -8.88
CA ARG A 59 8.79 -14.21 -9.31
C ARG A 59 7.97 -15.33 -8.70
N GLN A 60 7.47 -15.12 -7.48
CA GLN A 60 6.70 -16.16 -6.82
C GLN A 60 5.25 -16.19 -7.29
N HIS A 61 4.64 -15.05 -7.52
CA HIS A 61 3.20 -14.97 -7.73
C HIS A 61 2.79 -14.33 -9.05
N GLY A 62 3.74 -13.80 -9.81
CA GLY A 62 3.41 -12.99 -10.97
C GLY A 62 3.27 -11.53 -10.58
N ALA A 63 3.50 -10.64 -11.55
CA ALA A 63 3.56 -9.21 -11.26
C ALA A 63 2.23 -8.67 -10.73
N HIS A 64 1.12 -9.12 -11.33
CA HIS A 64 -0.20 -8.61 -10.95
C HIS A 64 -0.55 -8.99 -9.51
N ASP A 65 -0.35 -10.26 -9.19
CA ASP A 65 -0.68 -10.75 -7.86
C ASP A 65 0.26 -10.16 -6.82
N ALA A 66 1.54 -10.02 -7.16
CA ALA A 66 2.50 -9.41 -6.26
C ALA A 66 2.07 -7.98 -5.91
N GLU A 67 1.67 -7.23 -6.93
CA GLU A 67 1.25 -5.84 -6.71
C GLU A 67 0.06 -5.77 -5.77
N HIS A 68 -0.92 -6.65 -5.96
CA HIS A 68 -2.09 -6.64 -5.09
C HIS A 68 -1.76 -7.04 -3.66
N ARG A 69 -0.86 -7.99 -3.48
CA ARG A 69 -0.46 -8.37 -2.13
C ARG A 69 0.26 -7.22 -1.42
N MET A 70 1.10 -6.50 -2.16
CA MET A 70 1.80 -5.35 -1.59
C MET A 70 0.83 -4.21 -1.30
N MET A 71 -0.20 -4.06 -2.13
CA MET A 71 -1.20 -3.03 -1.88
C MET A 71 -1.96 -3.25 -0.59
N GLU A 72 -2.19 -4.50 -0.22
CA GLU A 72 -2.84 -4.77 1.06
C GLU A 72 -1.99 -4.29 2.22
N ALA A 73 -0.69 -4.55 2.15
CA ALA A 73 0.21 -4.08 3.21
C ALA A 73 0.27 -2.57 3.25
N LEU A 74 0.33 -1.94 2.09
CA LEU A 74 0.37 -0.48 2.02
C LEU A 74 -0.91 0.12 2.58
N GLY A 75 -2.05 -0.43 2.20
CA GLY A 75 -3.33 0.07 2.69
C GLY A 75 -3.44 -0.02 4.19
N ARG A 76 -2.99 -1.14 4.75
CA ARG A 76 -3.03 -1.31 6.19
C ARG A 76 -2.12 -0.29 6.88
N ALA A 77 -0.92 -0.08 6.34
CA ALA A 77 0.00 0.87 6.94
C ALA A 77 -0.57 2.28 6.93
N LEU A 78 -1.20 2.67 5.83
CA LEU A 78 -1.79 4.00 5.73
C LEU A 78 -2.99 4.14 6.65
N TRP A 79 -3.82 3.10 6.73
CA TRP A 79 -4.99 3.14 7.58
C TRP A 79 -4.61 3.25 9.05
N GLU A 80 -3.62 2.46 9.46
CA GLU A 80 -3.17 2.49 10.85
C GLU A 80 -2.57 3.85 11.20
N ALA A 81 -1.79 4.42 10.27
CA ALA A 81 -1.20 5.73 10.50
C ALA A 81 -2.28 6.80 10.66
N GLN A 82 -3.30 6.71 9.85
CA GLN A 82 -4.38 7.69 9.92
C GLN A 82 -5.13 7.58 11.24
N ARG A 83 -5.41 6.36 11.68
CA ARG A 83 -6.09 6.18 12.96
C ARG A 83 -5.26 6.67 14.12
N ALA A 84 -3.94 6.49 14.05
CA ALA A 84 -3.05 6.91 15.11
C ALA A 84 -2.70 8.39 15.03
N GLY A 85 -3.00 9.03 13.91
CA GLY A 85 -2.66 10.43 13.73
C GLY A 85 -1.17 10.65 13.54
N THR A 86 -0.48 9.68 12.97
CA THR A 86 0.96 9.75 12.76
C THR A 86 1.30 9.48 11.31
N ALA A 87 2.57 9.69 10.96
CA ALA A 87 3.05 9.28 9.65
C ALA A 87 3.09 7.76 9.58
N PRO A 88 3.03 7.19 8.38
CA PRO A 88 3.12 5.74 8.25
C PRO A 88 4.45 5.22 8.77
N ASP A 89 4.41 4.04 9.37
CA ASP A 89 5.59 3.39 9.91
C ASP A 89 6.24 2.57 8.79
N GLU A 90 7.24 3.15 8.16
CA GLU A 90 7.90 2.52 7.03
C GLU A 90 8.60 1.23 7.40
N ARG A 91 9.17 1.19 8.59
CA ARG A 91 9.86 0.00 9.03
C ARG A 91 8.88 -1.17 9.17
N ARG A 92 7.75 -0.93 9.80
CA ARG A 92 6.73 -1.94 9.96
C ARG A 92 6.19 -2.38 8.60
N TYR A 93 5.98 -1.43 7.72
CA TYR A 93 5.52 -1.70 6.37
C TYR A 93 6.49 -2.64 5.65
N LEU A 94 7.78 -2.34 5.70
CA LEU A 94 8.77 -3.20 5.07
C LEU A 94 8.81 -4.58 5.70
N GLU A 95 8.67 -4.65 7.00
CA GLU A 95 8.64 -5.95 7.68
C GLU A 95 7.45 -6.77 7.22
N ASP A 96 6.30 -6.14 7.07
CA ASP A 96 5.12 -6.83 6.57
C ASP A 96 5.33 -7.34 5.16
N LEU A 97 5.96 -6.53 4.32
CA LEU A 97 6.26 -6.94 2.95
C LEU A 97 7.25 -8.11 2.92
N GLU A 98 8.26 -8.09 3.78
CA GLU A 98 9.21 -9.19 3.84
C GLU A 98 8.50 -10.49 4.22
N ARG A 99 7.52 -10.39 5.09
CA ARG A 99 6.77 -11.57 5.50
C ARG A 99 5.98 -12.19 4.37
N LEU A 100 5.56 -11.38 3.40
CA LEU A 100 4.85 -11.92 2.25
C LEU A 100 5.72 -12.89 1.47
N ILE A 101 7.01 -12.62 1.40
CA ILE A 101 7.94 -13.54 0.76
C ILE A 101 8.17 -14.75 1.64
N SER A 102 8.35 -14.52 2.94
CA SER A 102 8.68 -15.58 3.88
C SER A 102 7.59 -16.61 4.05
N THR A 103 6.35 -16.20 3.90
CA THR A 103 5.22 -17.09 4.13
C THR A 103 4.77 -17.80 2.88
N ARG A 104 5.59 -17.82 1.86
CA ARG A 104 5.19 -18.39 0.67
C ARG A 104 5.18 -19.89 0.82
N ARG A 105 5.32 -20.66 1.15
CA ARG A 105 5.19 -22.07 1.16
C ARG A 105 3.79 -22.52 0.90
#